data_a2793c975901098cf355813513d344b8
#
_entry.id   a2793c975901098cf355813513d344b8
#
_cell.length_a   1.000
_cell.length_b   1.000
_cell.length_c   1.000
_cell.angle_alpha   90.00
_cell.angle_beta   90.00
_cell.angle_gamma   90.00
#
_symmetry.space_group_name_H-M   'P 1'
#
loop_
_entity.id
_entity.type
_entity.pdbx_description
1 polymer ?
#
loop_
_entity_poly.entity_id
_entity_poly.type
_entity_poly.pdbx_seq_one_letter_code
_entity_poly.pdbx_strand_id
1 'polypeptide(L)'
;RKIEDETVRCYKIYFRPADSTDKLNEIQKQIESIAPKYLIYDNRAEKAKIERQERALKSINEGYVRNPFLATYLFAPETLRAGNVSEQEPDWYLESLNERQKLAVRRALASESLFLLQGPPGTGKTQVIAELTAQFAKRGKKVLISSETHKAIDNVFERLPKIPEIRPLRLIPSQNKKETNYSPEKLVDNFYKNIADTLERQISRYEHFEETKATFNEEMSLLRTEYEKLLRLKQQNTDIEKE
;
A
#
# COMPACT_ATOMS: atom_id res chain seq x y z
N ARG A 1 25.98 -4.64 -24.22
CA ARG A 1 25.89 -3.25 -24.73
C ARG A 1 26.62 -3.23 -26.06
N LYS A 2 25.94 -2.87 -27.15
CA LYS A 2 26.59 -2.65 -28.44
C LYS A 2 27.39 -1.33 -28.36
N ILE A 3 28.65 -1.42 -28.59
CA ILE A 3 29.49 -0.24 -28.86
C ILE A 3 30.15 -0.59 -30.20
N GLU A 4 29.86 0.17 -31.24
CA GLU A 4 30.44 0.09 -32.58
C GLU A 4 30.55 -1.34 -33.14
N ASP A 5 29.42 -1.97 -33.45
CA ASP A 5 29.28 -3.30 -34.06
C ASP A 5 29.93 -4.51 -33.38
N GLU A 6 30.56 -4.37 -32.22
CA GLU A 6 31.05 -5.48 -31.42
C GLU A 6 30.10 -5.80 -30.25
N THR A 7 29.67 -7.07 -30.15
CA THR A 7 28.85 -7.56 -29.03
C THR A 7 29.77 -7.80 -27.84
N VAL A 8 29.82 -6.85 -26.88
CA VAL A 8 30.55 -7.01 -25.64
C VAL A 8 29.67 -7.85 -24.65
N ARG A 9 30.17 -9.04 -24.27
CA ARG A 9 29.57 -9.83 -23.22
C ARG A 9 29.96 -9.25 -21.87
N CYS A 10 29.00 -8.67 -21.14
CA CYS A 10 29.22 -8.18 -19.78
C CYS A 10 28.87 -9.27 -18.78
N TYR A 11 29.82 -9.64 -17.94
CA TYR A 11 29.59 -10.55 -16.81
C TYR A 11 29.50 -9.72 -15.54
N LYS A 12 28.47 -9.98 -14.72
CA LYS A 12 28.34 -9.36 -13.40
C LYS A 12 28.85 -10.35 -12.36
N ILE A 13 30.02 -10.09 -11.83
CA ILE A 13 30.64 -10.92 -10.82
C ILE A 13 30.24 -10.35 -9.44
N TYR A 14 29.62 -11.20 -8.61
CA TYR A 14 29.30 -10.84 -7.24
C TYR A 14 30.32 -11.49 -6.31
N PHE A 15 31.07 -10.67 -5.59
CA PHE A 15 31.91 -11.15 -4.51
C PHE A 15 31.11 -11.24 -3.23
N ARG A 16 31.06 -12.42 -2.60
CA ARG A 16 30.77 -12.53 -1.17
C ARG A 16 32.07 -12.32 -0.43
N PRO A 17 32.10 -11.62 0.73
CA PRO A 17 33.27 -11.59 1.58
C PRO A 17 33.66 -13.04 1.86
N ALA A 18 34.86 -13.42 1.49
CA ALA A 18 35.34 -14.78 1.71
C ALA A 18 35.87 -14.86 3.12
N ASP A 19 35.48 -15.89 3.85
CA ASP A 19 35.93 -16.12 5.22
C ASP A 19 37.39 -16.60 5.30
N SER A 20 38.07 -16.76 4.17
CA SER A 20 39.48 -17.16 4.10
C SER A 20 40.22 -16.56 2.89
N THR A 21 41.49 -16.22 3.06
CA THR A 21 42.42 -15.73 2.04
C THR A 21 42.62 -16.72 0.89
N ASP A 22 42.49 -18.03 1.12
CA ASP A 22 42.67 -19.07 0.12
C ASP A 22 41.57 -19.07 -0.96
N LYS A 23 40.33 -18.81 -0.55
CA LYS A 23 39.21 -18.64 -1.48
C LYS A 23 39.33 -17.37 -2.33
N LEU A 24 39.90 -16.30 -1.77
CA LEU A 24 40.17 -15.07 -2.52
C LEU A 24 41.19 -15.32 -3.62
N ASN A 25 42.24 -16.06 -3.34
CA ASN A 25 43.30 -16.40 -4.33
C ASN A 25 42.75 -17.33 -5.42
N GLU A 26 41.85 -18.22 -5.10
CA GLU A 26 41.22 -19.12 -6.08
C GLU A 26 40.24 -18.35 -7.00
N ILE A 27 39.45 -17.45 -6.45
CA ILE A 27 38.58 -16.53 -7.18
C ILE A 27 39.41 -15.62 -8.06
N GLN A 28 40.53 -15.10 -7.58
CA GLN A 28 41.44 -14.23 -8.35
C GLN A 28 42.04 -14.97 -9.54
N LYS A 29 42.48 -16.23 -9.35
CA LYS A 29 42.95 -17.08 -10.45
C LYS A 29 41.86 -17.39 -11.48
N GLN A 30 40.63 -17.65 -11.03
CA GLN A 30 39.48 -17.85 -11.93
C GLN A 30 39.15 -16.58 -12.73
N ILE A 31 39.23 -15.41 -12.09
CA ILE A 31 39.01 -14.12 -12.76
C ILE A 31 40.13 -13.88 -13.78
N GLU A 32 41.38 -14.13 -13.46
CA GLU A 32 42.52 -13.98 -14.37
C GLU A 32 42.44 -14.93 -15.57
N SER A 33 41.86 -16.12 -15.40
CA SER A 33 41.65 -17.08 -16.49
C SER A 33 40.50 -16.71 -17.42
N ILE A 34 39.52 -15.95 -16.94
CA ILE A 34 38.32 -15.55 -17.69
C ILE A 34 38.48 -14.15 -18.29
N ALA A 35 39.40 -13.35 -17.75
CA ALA A 35 39.44 -11.93 -18.00
C ALA A 35 39.84 -11.56 -19.40
N PRO A 36 39.01 -10.87 -20.15
CA PRO A 36 39.51 -9.94 -21.16
C PRO A 36 40.31 -8.86 -20.44
N LYS A 37 41.29 -8.31 -21.15
CA LYS A 37 42.33 -7.39 -20.72
C LYS A 37 41.93 -6.17 -19.86
N TYR A 38 40.64 -6.00 -19.51
CA TYR A 38 40.15 -4.82 -18.79
C TYR A 38 38.99 -5.21 -17.83
N LEU A 39 39.23 -5.05 -16.54
CA LEU A 39 38.21 -5.01 -15.52
C LEU A 39 37.76 -3.55 -15.32
N ILE A 40 36.52 -3.24 -15.63
CA ILE A 40 35.95 -1.92 -15.34
C ILE A 40 35.12 -2.04 -14.05
N TYR A 41 35.55 -1.33 -13.02
CA TYR A 41 34.75 -1.18 -11.79
C TYR A 41 33.55 -0.26 -12.06
N ASP A 42 32.34 -0.80 -11.93
CA ASP A 42 31.12 -0.02 -12.12
C ASP A 42 30.64 0.57 -10.80
N ASN A 43 31.03 1.77 -10.51
CA ASN A 43 30.65 2.54 -9.33
C ASN A 43 29.46 3.49 -9.57
N ARG A 44 28.76 3.37 -10.71
CA ARG A 44 27.68 4.31 -11.08
C ARG A 44 26.56 4.36 -10.04
N ALA A 45 26.22 3.22 -9.43
CA ALA A 45 25.17 3.18 -8.42
C ALA A 45 25.58 3.90 -7.13
N GLU A 46 26.84 3.70 -6.70
CA GLU A 46 27.40 4.36 -5.52
C GLU A 46 27.56 5.86 -5.75
N LYS A 47 28.08 6.25 -6.91
CA LYS A 47 28.18 7.64 -7.31
C LYS A 47 26.81 8.33 -7.33
N ALA A 48 25.80 7.70 -7.92
CA ALA A 48 24.43 8.23 -7.93
C ALA A 48 23.82 8.34 -6.53
N LYS A 49 24.21 7.47 -5.57
CA LYS A 49 23.83 7.56 -4.17
C LYS A 49 24.44 8.80 -3.51
N ILE A 50 25.74 8.99 -3.69
CA ILE A 50 26.49 10.14 -3.14
C ILE A 50 25.93 11.45 -3.71
N GLU A 51 25.77 11.56 -5.02
CA GLU A 51 25.23 12.75 -5.67
C GLU A 51 23.81 13.12 -5.18
N ARG A 52 22.98 12.12 -4.81
CA ARG A 52 21.67 12.38 -4.19
C ARG A 52 21.81 12.91 -2.77
N GLN A 53 22.75 12.38 -1.99
CA GLN A 53 23.04 12.86 -0.63
C GLN A 53 23.58 14.28 -0.65
N GLU A 54 24.51 14.59 -1.54
CA GLU A 54 25.04 15.94 -1.73
C GLU A 54 23.95 16.95 -2.11
N ARG A 55 23.07 16.58 -3.06
CA ARG A 55 21.94 17.43 -3.43
C ARG A 55 20.99 17.65 -2.26
N ALA A 56 20.73 16.63 -1.45
CA ALA A 56 19.87 16.76 -0.26
C ALA A 56 20.49 17.72 0.77
N LEU A 57 21.79 17.58 1.06
CA LEU A 57 22.52 18.48 1.96
C LEU A 57 22.55 19.92 1.43
N LYS A 58 22.78 20.08 0.14
CA LYS A 58 22.74 21.39 -0.51
C LYS A 58 21.34 22.04 -0.38
N SER A 59 20.28 21.27 -0.62
CA SER A 59 18.90 21.76 -0.47
C SER A 59 18.59 22.18 0.97
N ILE A 60 19.11 21.45 1.96
CA ILE A 60 18.96 21.82 3.39
C ILE A 60 19.69 23.14 3.68
N ASN A 61 20.92 23.28 3.19
CA ASN A 61 21.76 24.45 3.42
C ASN A 61 21.20 25.72 2.73
N GLU A 62 20.60 25.55 1.55
CA GLU A 62 20.00 26.63 0.77
C GLU A 62 18.55 26.94 1.19
N GLY A 63 18.00 26.22 2.16
CA GLY A 63 16.62 26.40 2.64
C GLY A 63 15.53 25.85 1.70
N TYR A 64 15.88 25.14 0.64
CA TYR A 64 14.93 24.49 -0.29
C TYR A 64 14.35 23.20 0.31
N VAL A 65 13.84 23.28 1.53
CA VAL A 65 13.22 22.18 2.24
C VAL A 65 11.82 22.56 2.70
N ARG A 66 10.90 21.58 2.71
CA ARG A 66 9.51 21.85 3.11
C ARG A 66 9.39 22.28 4.58
N ASN A 67 10.28 21.77 5.43
CA ASN A 67 10.36 22.21 6.82
C ASN A 67 11.61 23.09 6.98
N PRO A 68 11.46 24.42 7.12
CA PRO A 68 12.61 25.35 7.23
C PRO A 68 13.43 25.12 8.50
N PHE A 69 12.84 24.48 9.53
CA PHE A 69 13.53 24.17 10.78
C PHE A 69 14.31 22.84 10.75
N LEU A 70 14.30 22.11 9.62
CA LEU A 70 14.95 20.80 9.53
C LEU A 70 16.44 20.88 9.84
N ALA A 71 17.14 21.91 9.36
CA ALA A 71 18.55 22.13 9.67
C ALA A 71 18.78 22.32 11.17
N THR A 72 17.96 23.14 11.84
CA THR A 72 18.02 23.35 13.28
C THR A 72 17.81 22.04 14.05
N TYR A 73 16.84 21.23 13.66
CA TYR A 73 16.58 19.94 14.32
C TYR A 73 17.73 18.94 14.17
N LEU A 74 18.43 18.96 13.04
CA LEU A 74 19.55 18.06 12.79
C LEU A 74 20.87 18.53 13.45
N PHE A 75 21.11 19.83 13.51
CA PHE A 75 22.38 20.39 13.96
C PHE A 75 22.35 21.02 15.35
N ALA A 76 21.14 21.33 15.88
CA ALA A 76 20.93 21.86 17.22
C ALA A 76 19.75 21.14 17.92
N PRO A 77 19.81 19.80 18.12
CA PRO A 77 18.70 19.01 18.64
C PRO A 77 18.27 19.42 20.05
N GLU A 78 19.11 20.11 20.80
CA GLU A 78 18.82 20.68 22.13
C GLU A 78 17.74 21.76 22.08
N THR A 79 17.47 22.34 20.92
CA THR A 79 16.41 23.34 20.73
C THR A 79 15.02 22.72 20.55
N LEU A 80 14.95 21.40 20.37
CA LEU A 80 13.70 20.65 20.19
C LEU A 80 12.90 20.66 21.49
N ARG A 81 11.64 21.10 21.41
CA ARG A 81 10.69 20.97 22.51
C ARG A 81 9.95 19.65 22.39
N ALA A 82 9.84 18.91 23.51
CA ALA A 82 8.98 17.74 23.57
C ALA A 82 7.52 18.19 23.41
N GLY A 83 6.79 17.58 22.48
CA GLY A 83 5.35 17.79 22.36
C GLY A 83 4.62 17.25 23.60
N ASN A 84 3.53 17.90 23.97
CA ASN A 84 2.66 17.42 25.04
C ASN A 84 1.91 16.18 24.55
N VAL A 85 2.13 15.03 25.20
CA VAL A 85 1.41 13.79 24.89
C VAL A 85 -0.02 13.94 25.42
N SER A 86 -1.00 13.77 24.54
CA SER A 86 -2.41 13.76 24.93
C SER A 86 -2.67 12.61 25.90
N GLU A 87 -3.46 12.87 26.94
CA GLU A 87 -3.95 11.84 27.86
C GLU A 87 -5.03 10.97 27.20
N GLN A 88 -5.67 11.47 26.15
CA GLN A 88 -6.66 10.71 25.40
C GLN A 88 -5.98 9.62 24.59
N GLU A 89 -6.42 8.38 24.80
CA GLU A 89 -6.01 7.25 23.99
C GLU A 89 -6.61 7.37 22.59
N PRO A 90 -5.81 7.14 21.52
CA PRO A 90 -6.34 7.03 20.17
C PRO A 90 -7.12 5.72 20.02
N ASP A 91 -8.06 5.67 19.08
CA ASP A 91 -8.65 4.39 18.66
C ASP A 91 -7.57 3.55 17.99
N TRP A 92 -7.24 2.42 18.61
CA TRP A 92 -6.19 1.54 18.11
C TRP A 92 -6.70 0.67 16.96
N TYR A 93 -5.94 0.61 15.87
CA TYR A 93 -6.23 -0.25 14.72
C TYR A 93 -5.53 -1.61 14.83
N LEU A 94 -4.39 -1.66 15.51
CA LEU A 94 -3.62 -2.87 15.73
C LEU A 94 -3.71 -3.27 17.22
N GLU A 95 -4.52 -4.28 17.50
CA GLU A 95 -4.72 -4.81 18.87
C GLU A 95 -3.43 -5.43 19.46
N SER A 96 -2.51 -5.87 18.59
CA SER A 96 -1.26 -6.53 18.98
C SER A 96 -0.17 -5.60 19.55
N LEU A 97 -0.44 -4.31 19.67
CA LEU A 97 0.53 -3.34 20.19
C LEU A 97 0.70 -3.49 21.70
N ASN A 98 1.95 -3.61 22.15
CA ASN A 98 2.28 -3.54 23.58
C ASN A 98 2.34 -2.09 24.07
N GLU A 99 2.36 -1.90 25.40
CA GLU A 99 2.32 -0.57 26.02
C GLU A 99 3.46 0.36 25.59
N ARG A 100 4.66 -0.19 25.35
CA ARG A 100 5.79 0.62 24.85
C ARG A 100 5.57 1.09 23.40
N GLN A 101 4.98 0.25 22.58
CA GLN A 101 4.63 0.60 21.21
C GLN A 101 3.49 1.62 21.17
N LYS A 102 2.47 1.47 22.00
CA LYS A 102 1.39 2.45 22.18
C LYS A 102 1.93 3.80 22.64
N LEU A 103 2.83 3.80 23.62
CA LEU A 103 3.50 5.01 24.07
C LEU A 103 4.30 5.68 22.94
N ALA A 104 5.01 4.89 22.10
CA ALA A 104 5.74 5.42 20.96
C ALA A 104 4.79 6.08 19.94
N VAL A 105 3.64 5.46 19.66
CA VAL A 105 2.61 6.04 18.79
C VAL A 105 2.09 7.34 19.36
N ARG A 106 1.70 7.38 20.65
CA ARG A 106 1.21 8.61 21.29
C ARG A 106 2.23 9.75 21.22
N ARG A 107 3.49 9.46 21.49
CA ARG A 107 4.58 10.47 21.40
C ARG A 107 4.79 10.95 19.96
N ALA A 108 4.75 10.03 18.99
CA ALA A 108 4.88 10.40 17.58
C ALA A 108 3.72 11.27 17.10
N LEU A 109 2.50 11.00 17.55
CA LEU A 109 1.31 11.79 17.22
C LEU A 109 1.31 13.17 17.87
N ALA A 110 1.98 13.31 19.01
CA ALA A 110 2.16 14.58 19.72
C ALA A 110 3.31 15.41 19.17
N SER A 111 4.19 14.81 18.36
CA SER A 111 5.33 15.52 17.77
C SER A 111 4.88 16.39 16.59
N GLU A 112 5.24 17.65 16.62
CA GLU A 112 4.86 18.61 15.56
C GLU A 112 5.76 18.50 14.32
N SER A 113 7.00 18.08 14.47
CA SER A 113 8.00 18.19 13.41
C SER A 113 8.85 16.95 13.19
N LEU A 114 9.46 16.40 14.23
CA LEU A 114 10.39 15.29 14.15
C LEU A 114 10.19 14.35 15.34
N PHE A 115 10.06 13.07 15.05
CA PHE A 115 10.05 12.01 16.05
C PHE A 115 11.06 10.92 15.67
N LEU A 116 11.91 10.55 16.60
CA LEU A 116 12.91 9.50 16.41
C LEU A 116 12.50 8.26 17.20
N LEU A 117 12.35 7.13 16.49
CA LEU A 117 12.04 5.83 17.08
C LEU A 117 13.24 4.89 16.88
N GLN A 118 13.94 4.59 17.97
CA GLN A 118 15.03 3.63 17.97
C GLN A 118 14.62 2.34 18.67
N GLY A 119 15.12 1.22 18.16
CA GLY A 119 14.91 -0.09 18.79
C GLY A 119 15.67 -1.19 18.06
N PRO A 120 16.09 -2.26 18.75
CA PRO A 120 16.72 -3.43 18.15
C PRO A 120 15.84 -4.11 17.10
N PRO A 121 16.38 -5.01 16.26
CA PRO A 121 15.57 -5.90 15.43
C PRO A 121 14.55 -6.66 16.26
N GLY A 122 13.35 -6.91 15.72
CA GLY A 122 12.30 -7.68 16.40
C GLY A 122 11.45 -6.91 17.42
N THR A 123 11.73 -5.66 17.74
CA THR A 123 10.94 -4.86 18.71
C THR A 123 9.58 -4.35 18.18
N GLY A 124 9.22 -4.68 16.94
CA GLY A 124 7.93 -4.32 16.35
C GLY A 124 7.85 -2.89 15.82
N LYS A 125 8.99 -2.25 15.49
CA LYS A 125 8.97 -0.90 14.83
C LYS A 125 8.04 -0.81 13.65
N THR A 126 7.95 -1.87 12.85
CA THR A 126 7.07 -1.95 11.69
C THR A 126 5.59 -1.88 12.07
N GLN A 127 5.20 -2.45 13.21
CA GLN A 127 3.84 -2.35 13.74
C GLN A 127 3.52 -0.91 14.17
N VAL A 128 4.48 -0.25 14.82
CA VAL A 128 4.34 1.18 15.19
C VAL A 128 4.16 2.05 13.94
N ILE A 129 4.95 1.79 12.87
CA ILE A 129 4.81 2.51 11.60
C ILE A 129 3.44 2.27 10.96
N ALA A 130 2.96 1.02 10.95
CA ALA A 130 1.66 0.68 10.40
C ALA A 130 0.51 1.36 11.16
N GLU A 131 0.57 1.36 12.50
CA GLU A 131 -0.40 2.05 13.34
C GLU A 131 -0.38 3.57 13.12
N LEU A 132 0.81 4.19 13.11
CA LEU A 132 0.96 5.61 12.81
C LEU A 132 0.38 5.98 11.44
N THR A 133 0.59 5.12 10.44
CA THR A 133 0.03 5.32 9.10
C THR A 133 -1.49 5.35 9.15
N ALA A 134 -2.11 4.43 9.90
CA ALA A 134 -3.56 4.40 10.08
C ALA A 134 -4.08 5.65 10.80
N GLN A 135 -3.42 6.04 11.89
CA GLN A 135 -3.78 7.22 12.66
C GLN A 135 -3.71 8.52 11.83
N PHE A 136 -2.69 8.66 10.99
CA PHE A 136 -2.57 9.80 10.09
C PHE A 136 -3.57 9.75 8.93
N ALA A 137 -3.83 8.56 8.36
CA ALA A 137 -4.82 8.38 7.31
C ALA A 137 -6.23 8.76 7.80
N LYS A 138 -6.63 8.32 9.01
CA LYS A 138 -7.89 8.72 9.65
C LYS A 138 -8.03 10.25 9.78
N ARG A 139 -6.91 10.95 9.99
CA ARG A 139 -6.86 12.41 10.05
C ARG A 139 -6.78 13.08 8.67
N GLY A 140 -6.99 12.33 7.59
CA GLY A 140 -6.92 12.83 6.20
C GLY A 140 -5.52 13.21 5.74
N LYS A 141 -4.45 12.76 6.43
CA LYS A 141 -3.08 13.08 6.07
C LYS A 141 -2.55 12.13 5.01
N LYS A 142 -1.71 12.65 4.11
CA LYS A 142 -0.93 11.84 3.16
C LYS A 142 0.36 11.41 3.83
N VAL A 143 0.62 10.08 3.83
CA VAL A 143 1.80 9.48 4.48
C VAL A 143 2.76 8.97 3.41
N LEU A 144 4.01 9.39 3.46
CA LEU A 144 5.09 8.86 2.65
C LEU A 144 5.97 7.94 3.50
N ILE A 145 6.06 6.67 3.10
CA ILE A 145 6.94 5.68 3.73
C ILE A 145 8.14 5.45 2.80
N SER A 146 9.33 5.69 3.30
CA SER A 146 10.58 5.49 2.57
C SER A 146 11.51 4.56 3.33
N SER A 147 12.21 3.70 2.61
CA SER A 147 13.23 2.80 3.16
C SER A 147 14.32 2.52 2.13
N GLU A 148 15.49 2.14 2.61
CA GLU A 148 16.61 1.74 1.76
C GLU A 148 16.32 0.42 1.03
N THR A 149 15.51 -0.47 1.62
CA THR A 149 15.17 -1.79 1.05
C THR A 149 13.70 -1.89 0.68
N HIS A 150 13.44 -2.48 -0.48
CA HIS A 150 12.07 -2.78 -0.93
C HIS A 150 11.31 -3.66 0.06
N LYS A 151 11.98 -4.68 0.62
CA LYS A 151 11.38 -5.62 1.57
C LYS A 151 10.88 -4.95 2.85
N ALA A 152 11.55 -3.90 3.31
CA ALA A 152 11.10 -3.18 4.51
C ALA A 152 9.78 -2.46 4.27
N ILE A 153 9.57 -1.88 3.08
CA ILE A 153 8.32 -1.22 2.71
C ILE A 153 7.20 -2.26 2.54
N ASP A 154 7.50 -3.39 1.87
CA ASP A 154 6.54 -4.48 1.68
C ASP A 154 6.06 -5.03 3.02
N ASN A 155 6.96 -5.21 3.99
CA ASN A 155 6.63 -5.60 5.37
C ASN A 155 5.72 -4.60 6.10
N VAL A 156 5.81 -3.31 5.80
CA VAL A 156 4.85 -2.31 6.33
C VAL A 156 3.49 -2.49 5.68
N PHE A 157 3.44 -2.61 4.35
CA PHE A 157 2.18 -2.77 3.62
C PHE A 157 1.38 -4.01 4.05
N GLU A 158 2.07 -5.12 4.31
CA GLU A 158 1.44 -6.35 4.82
C GLU A 158 0.78 -6.17 6.21
N ARG A 159 1.25 -5.18 6.98
CA ARG A 159 0.76 -4.90 8.34
C ARG A 159 -0.23 -3.74 8.41
N LEU A 160 -0.46 -3.03 7.30
CA LEU A 160 -1.43 -1.95 7.29
C LEU A 160 -2.84 -2.50 7.57
N PRO A 161 -3.60 -1.88 8.47
CA PRO A 161 -4.99 -2.26 8.69
C PRO A 161 -5.81 -2.01 7.42
N LYS A 162 -6.76 -2.92 7.16
CA LYS A 162 -7.65 -2.85 5.99
C LYS A 162 -8.84 -1.93 6.30
N ILE A 163 -8.58 -0.63 6.29
CA ILE A 163 -9.60 0.41 6.50
C ILE A 163 -9.74 1.27 5.23
N PRO A 164 -10.93 1.83 4.95
CA PRO A 164 -11.21 2.59 3.72
C PRO A 164 -10.30 3.81 3.52
N GLU A 165 -9.82 4.39 4.60
CA GLU A 165 -8.96 5.57 4.61
C GLU A 165 -7.55 5.28 4.11
N ILE A 166 -7.12 4.01 4.17
CA ILE A 166 -5.78 3.59 3.72
C ILE A 166 -5.86 3.10 2.27
N ARG A 167 -5.29 3.89 1.38
CA ARG A 167 -5.12 3.55 -0.04
C ARG A 167 -3.63 3.49 -0.37
N PRO A 168 -2.98 2.35 -0.13
CA PRO A 168 -1.54 2.24 -0.29
C PRO A 168 -1.15 2.22 -1.77
N LEU A 169 -0.15 3.02 -2.13
CA LEU A 169 0.44 3.09 -3.47
C LEU A 169 1.93 2.80 -3.38
N ARG A 170 2.39 1.80 -4.13
CA ARG A 170 3.79 1.39 -4.18
C ARG A 170 4.47 2.01 -5.39
N LEU A 171 5.37 2.96 -5.16
CA LEU A 171 6.22 3.52 -6.20
C LEU A 171 7.48 2.67 -6.34
N ILE A 172 7.68 2.09 -7.51
CA ILE A 172 8.84 1.27 -7.85
C ILE A 172 9.54 1.91 -9.04
N PRO A 173 10.89 2.06 -9.01
CA PRO A 173 11.61 2.53 -10.18
C PRO A 173 11.38 1.61 -11.39
N SER A 174 11.19 2.20 -12.57
CA SER A 174 10.83 1.50 -13.82
C SER A 174 11.81 0.39 -14.25
N GLN A 175 13.02 0.40 -13.72
CA GLN A 175 14.03 -0.64 -13.99
C GLN A 175 13.81 -1.95 -13.20
N ASN A 176 13.00 -1.95 -12.16
CA ASN A 176 12.72 -3.10 -11.29
C ASN A 176 11.22 -3.42 -11.31
N LYS A 177 10.71 -3.85 -12.46
CA LYS A 177 9.29 -4.25 -12.64
C LYS A 177 8.94 -5.55 -11.88
N LYS A 178 9.07 -5.56 -10.57
CA LYS A 178 8.31 -6.51 -9.77
C LYS A 178 6.93 -5.90 -9.51
N GLU A 179 5.95 -6.35 -10.28
CA GLU A 179 4.56 -6.01 -10.03
C GLU A 179 4.17 -6.45 -8.62
N THR A 180 3.72 -5.51 -7.84
CA THR A 180 3.14 -5.78 -6.51
C THR A 180 1.65 -5.47 -6.55
N ASN A 181 0.88 -6.01 -5.62
CA ASN A 181 -0.56 -5.72 -5.53
C ASN A 181 -0.88 -4.24 -5.30
N TYR A 182 0.14 -3.44 -4.98
CA TYR A 182 0.04 -2.01 -4.68
C TYR A 182 0.69 -1.14 -5.78
N SER A 183 1.07 -1.71 -6.92
CA SER A 183 1.56 -0.93 -8.07
C SER A 183 0.41 -0.11 -8.68
N PRO A 184 0.69 1.07 -9.26
CA PRO A 184 -0.34 1.93 -9.86
C PRO A 184 -1.22 1.18 -10.87
N GLU A 185 -0.62 0.35 -11.72
CA GLU A 185 -1.30 -0.42 -12.75
C GLU A 185 -2.30 -1.40 -12.12
N LYS A 186 -1.86 -2.18 -11.13
CA LYS A 186 -2.76 -3.13 -10.45
C LYS A 186 -3.85 -2.46 -9.61
N LEU A 187 -3.59 -1.30 -9.06
CA LEU A 187 -4.63 -0.55 -8.35
C LEU A 187 -5.72 -0.07 -9.31
N VAL A 188 -5.34 0.37 -10.50
CA VAL A 188 -6.29 0.75 -11.57
C VAL A 188 -7.10 -0.47 -12.03
N ASP A 189 -6.43 -1.60 -12.31
CA ASP A 189 -7.10 -2.84 -12.71
C ASP A 189 -8.09 -3.33 -11.63
N ASN A 190 -7.67 -3.34 -10.37
CA ASN A 190 -8.54 -3.72 -9.25
C ASN A 190 -9.72 -2.75 -9.09
N PHE A 191 -9.53 -1.46 -9.33
CA PHE A 191 -10.60 -0.48 -9.30
C PHE A 191 -11.66 -0.76 -10.38
N TYR A 192 -11.23 -0.97 -11.62
CA TYR A 192 -12.15 -1.32 -12.71
C TYR A 192 -12.85 -2.65 -12.47
N LYS A 193 -12.12 -3.66 -11.97
CA LYS A 193 -12.71 -4.94 -11.62
C LYS A 193 -13.78 -4.81 -10.53
N ASN A 194 -13.53 -4.04 -9.48
CA ASN A 194 -14.52 -3.79 -8.43
C ASN A 194 -15.77 -3.07 -8.94
N ILE A 195 -15.61 -2.16 -9.92
CA ILE A 195 -16.76 -1.51 -10.59
C ILE A 195 -17.53 -2.55 -11.40
N ALA A 196 -16.85 -3.36 -12.21
CA ALA A 196 -17.49 -4.41 -13.01
C ALA A 196 -18.26 -5.40 -12.11
N ASP A 197 -17.63 -5.94 -11.07
CA ASP A 197 -18.26 -6.85 -10.10
C ASP A 197 -19.48 -6.22 -9.38
N THR A 198 -19.45 -4.90 -9.19
CA THR A 198 -20.57 -4.18 -8.57
C THR A 198 -21.72 -4.01 -9.54
N LEU A 199 -21.41 -3.68 -10.80
CA LEU A 199 -22.41 -3.57 -11.85
C LEU A 199 -23.05 -4.91 -12.16
N GLU A 200 -22.29 -5.99 -12.26
CA GLU A 200 -22.81 -7.34 -12.46
C GLU A 200 -23.79 -7.75 -11.33
N ARG A 201 -23.42 -7.46 -10.08
CA ARG A 201 -24.34 -7.71 -8.93
C ARG A 201 -25.61 -6.87 -9.01
N GLN A 202 -25.54 -5.64 -9.50
CA GLN A 202 -26.73 -4.81 -9.69
C GLN A 202 -27.59 -5.35 -10.81
N ILE A 203 -27.02 -5.74 -11.95
CA ILE A 203 -27.74 -6.34 -13.08
C ILE A 203 -28.47 -7.60 -12.62
N SER A 204 -27.77 -8.54 -11.95
CA SER A 204 -28.41 -9.77 -11.43
C SER A 204 -29.57 -9.49 -10.47
N ARG A 205 -29.51 -8.42 -9.66
CA ARG A 205 -30.64 -8.00 -8.82
C ARG A 205 -31.81 -7.50 -9.63
N TYR A 206 -31.55 -6.76 -10.72
CA TYR A 206 -32.61 -6.28 -11.62
C TYR A 206 -33.27 -7.42 -12.36
N GLU A 207 -32.53 -8.37 -12.88
CA GLU A 207 -33.05 -9.57 -13.54
C GLU A 207 -33.96 -10.37 -12.62
N HIS A 208 -33.50 -10.64 -11.39
CA HIS A 208 -34.33 -11.33 -10.39
C HIS A 208 -35.58 -10.53 -9.98
N PHE A 209 -35.50 -9.20 -9.92
CA PHE A 209 -36.67 -8.36 -9.66
C PHE A 209 -37.69 -8.44 -10.78
N GLU A 210 -37.27 -8.38 -12.05
CA GLU A 210 -38.18 -8.50 -13.20
C GLU A 210 -38.83 -9.88 -13.29
N GLU A 211 -38.12 -10.96 -12.99
CA GLU A 211 -38.67 -12.30 -12.88
C GLU A 211 -39.76 -12.37 -11.79
N THR A 212 -39.45 -11.88 -10.59
CA THR A 212 -40.41 -11.87 -9.45
C THR A 212 -41.62 -11.04 -9.77
N LYS A 213 -41.45 -9.90 -10.44
CA LYS A 213 -42.55 -9.02 -10.87
C LYS A 213 -43.45 -9.70 -11.93
N ALA A 214 -42.86 -10.43 -12.86
CA ALA A 214 -43.62 -11.20 -13.85
C ALA A 214 -44.48 -12.26 -13.18
N THR A 215 -43.92 -13.05 -12.27
CA THR A 215 -44.65 -14.08 -11.50
C THR A 215 -45.78 -13.47 -10.68
N PHE A 216 -45.51 -12.35 -9.99
CA PHE A 216 -46.53 -11.64 -9.23
C PHE A 216 -47.70 -11.14 -10.12
N ASN A 217 -47.38 -10.61 -11.30
CA ASN A 217 -48.41 -10.14 -12.24
C ASN A 217 -49.28 -11.31 -12.76
N GLU A 218 -48.69 -12.48 -13.02
CA GLU A 218 -49.44 -13.71 -13.39
C GLU A 218 -50.38 -14.16 -12.26
N GLU A 219 -49.88 -14.24 -11.03
CA GLU A 219 -50.74 -14.62 -9.87
C GLU A 219 -51.88 -13.61 -9.65
N MET A 220 -51.59 -12.31 -9.79
CA MET A 220 -52.64 -11.27 -9.69
C MET A 220 -53.66 -11.37 -10.80
N SER A 221 -53.29 -11.76 -12.02
CA SER A 221 -54.24 -11.97 -13.13
C SER A 221 -55.17 -13.16 -12.85
N LEU A 222 -54.62 -14.26 -12.31
CA LEU A 222 -55.40 -15.43 -11.92
C LEU A 222 -56.41 -15.09 -10.80
N LEU A 223 -55.96 -14.39 -9.76
CA LEU A 223 -56.80 -13.94 -8.68
C LEU A 223 -57.97 -13.04 -9.15
N ARG A 224 -57.69 -12.14 -10.07
CA ARG A 224 -58.74 -11.30 -10.69
C ARG A 224 -59.80 -12.14 -11.41
N THR A 225 -59.36 -13.12 -12.18
CA THR A 225 -60.24 -14.02 -12.91
C THR A 225 -61.11 -14.84 -11.98
N GLU A 226 -60.55 -15.36 -10.89
CA GLU A 226 -61.31 -16.08 -9.89
C GLU A 226 -62.30 -15.19 -9.13
N TYR A 227 -61.88 -14.00 -8.77
CA TYR A 227 -62.77 -13.01 -8.13
C TYR A 227 -63.95 -12.63 -9.01
N GLU A 228 -63.74 -12.41 -10.31
CA GLU A 228 -64.82 -12.15 -11.26
C GLU A 228 -65.78 -13.32 -11.37
N LYS A 229 -65.30 -14.58 -11.34
CA LYS A 229 -66.15 -15.76 -11.32
C LYS A 229 -67.03 -15.80 -10.04
N LEU A 230 -66.43 -15.52 -8.90
CA LEU A 230 -67.14 -15.46 -7.64
C LEU A 230 -68.23 -14.37 -7.61
N LEU A 231 -67.95 -13.21 -8.18
CA LEU A 231 -68.91 -12.13 -8.31
C LEU A 231 -70.10 -12.54 -9.17
N ARG A 232 -69.87 -13.22 -10.30
CA ARG A 232 -70.93 -13.75 -11.17
C ARG A 232 -71.81 -14.78 -10.47
N LEU A 233 -71.20 -15.72 -9.74
CA LEU A 233 -71.94 -16.73 -8.97
C LEU A 233 -72.78 -16.08 -7.85
N LYS A 234 -72.24 -15.05 -7.20
CA LYS A 234 -72.95 -14.31 -6.16
C LYS A 234 -74.17 -13.56 -6.77
N GLN A 235 -74.03 -12.95 -7.92
CA GLN A 235 -75.16 -12.35 -8.61
C GLN A 235 -76.26 -13.37 -9.00
N GLN A 236 -75.86 -14.50 -9.59
CA GLN A 236 -76.77 -15.56 -9.94
C GLN A 236 -77.57 -16.11 -8.71
N ASN A 237 -76.89 -16.27 -7.60
CA ASN A 237 -77.58 -16.70 -6.36
C ASN A 237 -78.54 -15.66 -5.83
N THR A 238 -78.27 -14.40 -5.93
CA THR A 238 -79.15 -13.31 -5.49
C THR A 238 -80.37 -13.17 -6.39
N ASP A 239 -80.22 -13.54 -7.67
CA ASP A 239 -81.35 -13.53 -8.63
C ASP A 239 -82.31 -14.76 -8.39
N ILE A 240 -81.78 -15.92 -7.96
CA ILE A 240 -82.56 -17.12 -7.59
C ILE A 240 -83.35 -16.91 -6.27
N GLU A 241 -82.80 -16.12 -5.33
CA GLU A 241 -83.52 -15.80 -4.07
C GLU A 241 -84.63 -14.76 -4.26
N LYS A 242 -84.77 -14.16 -5.39
CA LYS A 242 -85.85 -13.18 -5.72
C LYS A 242 -86.93 -13.68 -6.60
N GLU A 243 -86.89 -14.93 -7.12
CA GLU A 243 -87.90 -15.70 -7.74
C GLU A 243 -88.69 -16.59 -6.69
#